data_f3dd3991319bceba475c1532620bacda
#
_entry.id   f3dd3991319bceba475c1532620bacda
#
_cell.length_a   1.000
_cell.length_b   1.000
_cell.length_c   1.000
_cell.angle_alpha   90.00
_cell.angle_beta   90.00
_cell.angle_gamma   90.00
#
_symmetry.space_group_name_H-M   'P 1'
#
loop_
_entity.id
_entity.type
_entity.pdbx_description
1 polymer ?
#
loop_
_entity_poly.entity_id
_entity_poly.type
_entity_poly.pdbx_seq_one_letter_code
_entity_poly.pdbx_strand_id
1 'polypeptide(L)'
;MRNNLDVIAAYSIMLGLIILVGFLQSWSMALSILCLCLISAVMTIGANIQWGYAGLINFGIMGYTALGGLAAVLVSTPPVEDAWKAGGLDMLLCAFIIFSMILIIRLVLQKFSKSKNRNYIIAAVIIAGLILLRLISAPAIESIEAINPATTGFLGGMGLPILFSWIVGAFFAGGLAYVIGKIALGLRADYLAIATLLISEIVIAVIKHEDWLSRGVKNVIGLKRPVPYEIDLQGKEWFINLVQKFHQGSLNLISDNLEKQQALKQLVIESSTVFVKLCFAGLFTVVVIVLLIVTQKALYSPWGRMMRAIRDNEEAANAMGKNVVKQHLLIFVLGSAIVGIAGAMMVTYDGLFTPGSYRPMRYTFLIWVMVI
;
A
#
# COMPACT_ATOMS: atom_id res chain seq x y z
N MET A 1 9.38 21.55 -22.49
CA MET A 1 9.48 20.15 -23.02
C MET A 1 10.89 19.65 -22.72
N ARG A 2 11.07 18.72 -21.80
CA ARG A 2 12.36 18.03 -21.63
C ARG A 2 12.65 17.31 -22.95
N ASN A 3 13.86 17.49 -23.49
CA ASN A 3 14.27 16.78 -24.70
C ASN A 3 14.23 15.27 -24.43
N ASN A 4 13.76 14.48 -25.41
CA ASN A 4 13.75 13.01 -25.27
C ASN A 4 15.15 12.47 -24.93
N LEU A 5 16.22 13.17 -25.33
CA LEU A 5 17.60 12.85 -24.98
C LEU A 5 17.89 12.95 -23.49
N ASP A 6 17.37 13.98 -22.80
CA ASP A 6 17.58 14.15 -21.34
C ASP A 6 16.88 13.06 -20.55
N VAL A 7 15.71 12.64 -21.00
CA VAL A 7 14.95 11.54 -20.38
C VAL A 7 15.68 10.20 -20.55
N ILE A 8 16.16 9.91 -21.77
CA ILE A 8 16.94 8.69 -22.05
C ILE A 8 18.23 8.69 -21.24
N ALA A 9 18.93 9.82 -21.16
CA ALA A 9 20.15 9.97 -20.38
C ALA A 9 19.90 9.69 -18.88
N ALA A 10 18.82 10.24 -18.30
CA ALA A 10 18.47 10.00 -16.90
C ALA A 10 18.21 8.53 -16.60
N TYR A 11 17.41 7.84 -17.43
CA TYR A 11 17.17 6.39 -17.27
C TYR A 11 18.43 5.55 -17.47
N SER A 12 19.31 5.95 -18.42
CA SER A 12 20.57 5.26 -18.66
C SER A 12 21.53 5.40 -17.47
N ILE A 13 21.58 6.60 -16.86
CA ILE A 13 22.38 6.83 -15.65
C ILE A 13 21.84 5.98 -14.48
N MET A 14 20.52 5.97 -14.27
CA MET A 14 19.90 5.17 -13.22
C MET A 14 20.22 3.68 -13.39
N LEU A 15 20.08 3.15 -14.60
CA LEU A 15 20.38 1.76 -14.91
C LEU A 15 21.87 1.47 -14.74
N GLY A 16 22.74 2.38 -15.16
CA GLY A 16 24.19 2.29 -14.95
C GLY A 16 24.57 2.25 -13.47
N LEU A 17 23.93 3.07 -12.64
CA LEU A 17 24.14 3.05 -11.18
C LEU A 17 23.72 1.72 -10.55
N ILE A 18 22.57 1.15 -10.95
CA ILE A 18 22.11 -0.15 -10.45
C ILE A 18 23.11 -1.26 -10.84
N ILE A 19 23.58 -1.26 -12.08
CA ILE A 19 24.58 -2.22 -12.56
C ILE A 19 25.90 -2.05 -11.79
N LEU A 20 26.33 -0.82 -11.55
CA LEU A 20 27.54 -0.51 -10.78
C LEU A 20 27.44 -1.04 -9.34
N VAL A 21 26.31 -0.88 -8.67
CA VAL A 21 26.06 -1.49 -7.35
C VAL A 21 26.12 -3.02 -7.43
N GLY A 22 25.60 -3.63 -8.50
CA GLY A 22 25.67 -5.07 -8.72
C GLY A 22 27.10 -5.60 -8.77
N PHE A 23 28.02 -4.87 -9.41
CA PHE A 23 29.44 -5.24 -9.50
C PHE A 23 30.26 -4.88 -8.27
N LEU A 24 29.99 -3.72 -7.65
CA LEU A 24 30.77 -3.25 -6.48
C LEU A 24 30.38 -3.92 -5.16
N GLN A 25 29.10 -4.27 -5.00
CA GLN A 25 28.60 -4.83 -3.75
C GLN A 25 28.04 -6.23 -3.95
N SER A 26 26.83 -6.34 -4.48
CA SER A 26 26.20 -7.63 -4.81
C SER A 26 24.98 -7.45 -5.73
N TRP A 27 24.73 -8.43 -6.59
CA TRP A 27 23.54 -8.47 -7.43
C TRP A 27 22.25 -8.54 -6.61
N SER A 28 22.30 -9.20 -5.44
CA SER A 28 21.18 -9.24 -4.50
C SER A 28 20.79 -7.85 -4.03
N MET A 29 21.76 -6.99 -3.71
CA MET A 29 21.50 -5.61 -3.28
C MET A 29 20.96 -4.74 -4.43
N ALA A 30 21.56 -4.85 -5.61
CA ALA A 30 21.11 -4.13 -6.81
C ALA A 30 19.64 -4.42 -7.13
N LEU A 31 19.24 -5.69 -7.09
CA LEU A 31 17.85 -6.10 -7.32
C LEU A 31 16.91 -5.64 -6.21
N SER A 32 17.37 -5.58 -4.94
CA SER A 32 16.56 -5.01 -3.85
C SER A 32 16.26 -3.54 -4.09
N ILE A 33 17.27 -2.77 -4.50
CA ILE A 33 17.10 -1.35 -4.85
C ILE A 33 16.12 -1.22 -6.01
N LEU A 34 16.25 -2.06 -7.05
CA LEU A 34 15.33 -2.06 -8.19
C LEU A 34 13.89 -2.33 -7.75
N CYS A 35 13.65 -3.33 -6.90
CA CYS A 35 12.30 -3.64 -6.38
C CYS A 35 11.71 -2.44 -5.61
N LEU A 36 12.48 -1.80 -4.74
CA LEU A 36 12.04 -0.61 -4.01
C LEU A 36 11.78 0.58 -4.94
N CYS A 37 12.60 0.76 -5.97
CA CYS A 37 12.35 1.77 -7.02
C CYS A 37 11.03 1.52 -7.77
N LEU A 38 10.72 0.27 -8.10
CA LEU A 38 9.46 -0.08 -8.77
C LEU A 38 8.24 0.17 -7.88
N ILE A 39 8.32 -0.17 -6.58
CA ILE A 39 7.27 0.16 -5.61
C ILE A 39 7.09 1.68 -5.49
N SER A 40 8.20 2.42 -5.37
CA SER A 40 8.17 3.89 -5.32
C SER A 40 7.61 4.49 -6.61
N ALA A 41 7.89 3.89 -7.78
CA ALA A 41 7.31 4.31 -9.05
C ALA A 41 5.78 4.19 -9.04
N VAL A 42 5.21 3.13 -8.47
CA VAL A 42 3.75 3.00 -8.31
C VAL A 42 3.19 4.12 -7.41
N MET A 43 3.85 4.42 -6.28
CA MET A 43 3.45 5.53 -5.40
C MET A 43 3.51 6.87 -6.15
N THR A 44 4.57 7.08 -6.91
CA THR A 44 4.79 8.30 -7.72
C THR A 44 3.73 8.44 -8.81
N ILE A 45 3.32 7.36 -9.49
CA ILE A 45 2.22 7.38 -10.46
C ILE A 45 0.93 7.85 -9.79
N GLY A 46 0.59 7.31 -8.60
CA GLY A 46 -0.58 7.71 -7.83
C GLY A 46 -0.55 9.18 -7.43
N ALA A 47 0.57 9.66 -6.92
CA ALA A 47 0.76 11.07 -6.55
C ALA A 47 0.74 12.00 -7.78
N ASN A 48 1.35 11.60 -8.89
CA ASN A 48 1.39 12.38 -10.13
C ASN A 48 0.00 12.54 -10.78
N ILE A 49 -0.86 11.53 -10.67
CA ILE A 49 -2.25 11.66 -11.13
C ILE A 49 -2.97 12.76 -10.35
N GLN A 50 -2.73 12.88 -9.05
CA GLN A 50 -3.35 13.91 -8.21
C GLN A 50 -2.75 15.29 -8.48
N TRP A 51 -1.43 15.42 -8.40
CA TRP A 51 -0.73 16.69 -8.57
C TRP A 51 -0.57 17.10 -10.03
N GLY A 52 0.05 16.25 -10.84
CA GLY A 52 0.42 16.58 -12.21
C GLY A 52 -0.77 16.88 -13.12
N TYR A 53 -1.92 16.24 -12.88
CA TYR A 53 -3.10 16.36 -13.74
C TYR A 53 -4.28 17.10 -13.12
N ALA A 54 -4.40 17.14 -11.80
CA ALA A 54 -5.50 17.84 -11.13
C ALA A 54 -5.03 19.00 -10.24
N GLY A 55 -3.73 19.18 -10.04
CA GLY A 55 -3.19 20.23 -9.17
C GLY A 55 -3.47 20.00 -7.68
N LEU A 56 -3.88 18.80 -7.27
CA LEU A 56 -4.22 18.48 -5.89
C LEU A 56 -2.98 18.07 -5.10
N ILE A 57 -2.62 18.85 -4.09
CA ILE A 57 -1.51 18.54 -3.18
C ILE A 57 -1.99 17.55 -2.12
N ASN A 58 -1.41 16.34 -2.11
CA ASN A 58 -1.71 15.32 -1.14
C ASN A 58 -0.43 14.85 -0.44
N PHE A 59 -0.26 15.21 0.83
CA PHE A 59 0.85 14.74 1.66
C PHE A 59 0.49 13.52 2.51
N GLY A 60 -0.69 12.96 2.30
CA GLY A 60 -1.17 11.76 3.00
C GLY A 60 -0.68 10.43 2.43
N ILE A 61 0.31 10.41 1.54
CA ILE A 61 0.76 9.23 0.79
C ILE A 61 1.04 8.04 1.72
N MET A 62 1.76 8.24 2.84
CA MET A 62 2.13 7.16 3.74
C MET A 62 0.93 6.55 4.49
N GLY A 63 -0.12 7.31 4.78
CA GLY A 63 -1.35 6.77 5.36
C GLY A 63 -2.05 5.78 4.43
N TYR A 64 -2.13 6.11 3.15
CA TYR A 64 -2.69 5.21 2.14
C TYR A 64 -1.79 4.00 1.90
N THR A 65 -0.47 4.18 1.94
CA THR A 65 0.50 3.08 1.88
C THR A 65 0.34 2.14 3.07
N ALA A 66 0.18 2.67 4.29
CA ALA A 66 -0.03 1.88 5.49
C ALA A 66 -1.34 1.07 5.44
N LEU A 67 -2.42 1.64 4.89
CA LEU A 67 -3.67 0.92 4.66
C LEU A 67 -3.53 -0.20 3.62
N GLY A 68 -2.75 0.03 2.58
CA GLY A 68 -2.39 -1.02 1.63
C GLY A 68 -1.62 -2.16 2.30
N GLY A 69 -0.66 -1.82 3.16
CA GLY A 69 0.08 -2.80 3.97
C GLY A 69 -0.82 -3.56 4.95
N LEU A 70 -1.75 -2.87 5.62
CA LEU A 70 -2.75 -3.50 6.47
C LEU A 70 -3.63 -4.50 5.69
N ALA A 71 -4.03 -4.15 4.47
CA ALA A 71 -4.78 -5.07 3.61
C ALA A 71 -4.01 -6.37 3.32
N ALA A 72 -2.67 -6.30 3.19
CA ALA A 72 -1.86 -7.50 3.03
C ALA A 72 -1.94 -8.42 4.26
N VAL A 73 -1.98 -7.87 5.47
CA VAL A 73 -2.18 -8.64 6.70
C VAL A 73 -3.58 -9.26 6.72
N LEU A 74 -4.63 -8.45 6.55
CA LEU A 74 -6.02 -8.90 6.65
C LEU A 74 -6.42 -9.93 5.59
N VAL A 75 -5.76 -9.93 4.43
CA VAL A 75 -6.06 -10.87 3.35
C VAL A 75 -5.23 -12.15 3.46
N SER A 76 -3.90 -12.06 3.74
CA SER A 76 -2.99 -13.18 3.54
C SER A 76 -2.65 -13.97 4.81
N THR A 77 -2.79 -13.38 6.01
CA THR A 77 -2.58 -14.16 7.23
C THR A 77 -3.71 -15.17 7.45
N PRO A 78 -3.43 -16.35 8.00
CA PRO A 78 -4.49 -17.27 8.38
C PRO A 78 -5.32 -16.68 9.54
N PRO A 79 -6.61 -17.00 9.63
CA PRO A 79 -7.42 -16.59 10.78
C PRO A 79 -6.91 -17.27 12.05
N VAL A 80 -6.89 -16.54 13.16
CA VAL A 80 -6.51 -17.07 14.48
C VAL A 80 -7.79 -17.56 15.17
N GLU A 81 -8.05 -18.87 15.14
CA GLU A 81 -9.30 -19.46 15.62
C GLU A 81 -9.61 -19.12 17.09
N ASP A 82 -8.60 -19.11 17.96
CA ASP A 82 -8.77 -18.79 19.37
C ASP A 82 -9.17 -17.32 19.58
N ALA A 83 -8.61 -16.39 18.81
CA ALA A 83 -8.97 -15.00 18.86
C ALA A 83 -10.40 -14.76 18.32
N TRP A 84 -10.80 -15.50 17.29
CA TRP A 84 -12.17 -15.46 16.79
C TRP A 84 -13.19 -15.98 17.79
N LYS A 85 -12.87 -17.05 18.54
CA LYS A 85 -13.74 -17.59 19.61
C LYS A 85 -13.84 -16.65 20.81
N ALA A 86 -12.76 -15.91 21.12
CA ALA A 86 -12.71 -15.03 22.30
C ALA A 86 -13.45 -13.70 22.11
N GLY A 87 -13.43 -13.11 20.92
CA GLY A 87 -14.04 -11.79 20.70
C GLY A 87 -14.40 -11.48 19.25
N GLY A 88 -14.21 -12.42 18.32
CA GLY A 88 -14.45 -12.19 16.90
C GLY A 88 -15.91 -11.87 16.57
N LEU A 89 -16.86 -12.52 17.23
CA LEU A 89 -18.30 -12.24 17.07
C LEU A 89 -18.66 -10.83 17.55
N ASP A 90 -18.10 -10.38 18.64
CA ASP A 90 -18.33 -9.04 19.18
C ASP A 90 -17.76 -7.97 18.25
N MET A 91 -16.62 -8.25 17.60
CA MET A 91 -16.07 -7.38 16.57
C MET A 91 -16.93 -7.30 15.30
N LEU A 92 -17.53 -8.40 14.86
CA LEU A 92 -18.53 -8.38 13.79
C LEU A 92 -19.77 -7.58 14.18
N LEU A 93 -20.21 -7.70 15.43
CA LEU A 93 -21.31 -6.92 15.96
C LEU A 93 -20.97 -5.42 16.00
N CYS A 94 -19.74 -5.05 16.35
CA CYS A 94 -19.26 -3.67 16.25
C CYS A 94 -19.30 -3.16 14.79
N ALA A 95 -18.87 -3.95 13.82
CA ALA A 95 -18.95 -3.59 12.41
C ALA A 95 -20.41 -3.39 11.95
N PHE A 96 -21.33 -4.25 12.41
CA PHE A 96 -22.77 -4.12 12.15
C PHE A 96 -23.37 -2.85 12.77
N ILE A 97 -22.93 -2.48 13.99
CA ILE A 97 -23.36 -1.23 14.65
C ILE A 97 -22.90 -0.02 13.85
N ILE A 98 -21.64 0.00 13.37
CA ILE A 98 -21.14 1.09 12.53
C ILE A 98 -21.98 1.21 11.23
N PHE A 99 -22.25 0.08 10.59
CA PHE A 99 -23.06 0.05 9.35
C PHE A 99 -24.48 0.55 9.61
N SER A 100 -25.14 0.09 10.67
CA SER A 100 -26.48 0.51 11.06
C SER A 100 -26.54 1.99 11.41
N MET A 101 -25.52 2.51 12.10
CA MET A 101 -25.41 3.93 12.43
C MET A 101 -25.32 4.79 11.16
N ILE A 102 -24.50 4.39 10.19
CA ILE A 102 -24.40 5.09 8.88
C ILE A 102 -25.74 5.07 8.15
N LEU A 103 -26.44 3.94 8.17
CA LEU A 103 -27.73 3.78 7.53
C LEU A 103 -28.80 4.65 8.19
N ILE A 104 -28.86 4.67 9.52
CA ILE A 104 -29.78 5.52 10.28
C ILE A 104 -29.52 7.00 9.99
N ILE A 105 -28.26 7.44 10.00
CA ILE A 105 -27.89 8.81 9.66
C ILE A 105 -28.34 9.17 8.25
N ARG A 106 -28.15 8.28 7.26
CA ARG A 106 -28.65 8.48 5.89
C ARG A 106 -30.17 8.62 5.83
N LEU A 107 -30.89 7.77 6.53
CA LEU A 107 -32.36 7.83 6.57
C LEU A 107 -32.86 9.14 7.24
N VAL A 108 -32.22 9.57 8.31
CA VAL A 108 -32.53 10.84 8.98
C VAL A 108 -32.26 12.02 8.06
N LEU A 109 -31.16 12.01 7.29
CA LEU A 109 -30.85 13.05 6.32
C LEU A 109 -31.83 13.12 5.16
N GLN A 110 -32.41 11.97 4.74
CA GLN A 110 -33.37 11.90 3.67
C GLN A 110 -34.80 12.32 4.14
N LYS A 111 -35.19 11.86 5.33
CA LYS A 111 -36.57 12.00 5.82
C LYS A 111 -36.85 13.37 6.49
N PHE A 112 -35.85 13.96 7.12
CA PHE A 112 -36.02 15.22 7.83
C PHE A 112 -35.41 16.38 7.04
N SER A 113 -36.23 17.47 6.86
CA SER A 113 -35.76 18.73 6.29
C SER A 113 -34.64 19.34 7.13
N LYS A 114 -33.87 20.31 6.58
CA LYS A 114 -32.80 21.02 7.29
C LYS A 114 -33.37 21.80 8.50
N SER A 115 -33.55 21.11 9.62
CA SER A 115 -34.05 21.64 10.87
C SER A 115 -33.01 21.45 11.99
N LYS A 116 -33.05 22.28 13.02
CA LYS A 116 -32.21 22.16 14.22
C LYS A 116 -32.42 20.79 14.90
N ASN A 117 -33.65 20.28 14.90
CA ASN A 117 -33.98 18.98 15.48
C ASN A 117 -33.29 17.81 14.76
N ARG A 118 -33.11 17.89 13.42
CA ARG A 118 -32.35 16.89 12.65
C ARG A 118 -30.91 16.75 13.15
N ASN A 119 -30.25 17.88 13.41
CA ASN A 119 -28.86 17.88 13.87
C ASN A 119 -28.74 17.30 15.27
N TYR A 120 -29.72 17.53 16.14
CA TYR A 120 -29.77 16.91 17.49
C TYR A 120 -29.98 15.39 17.39
N ILE A 121 -30.86 14.93 16.51
CA ILE A 121 -31.08 13.48 16.28
C ILE A 121 -29.79 12.82 15.77
N ILE A 122 -29.12 13.43 14.80
CA ILE A 122 -27.85 12.90 14.28
C ILE A 122 -26.79 12.87 15.40
N ALA A 123 -26.65 13.93 16.19
CA ALA A 123 -25.72 13.96 17.31
C ALA A 123 -26.04 12.88 18.35
N ALA A 124 -27.30 12.67 18.70
CA ALA A 124 -27.74 11.64 19.61
C ALA A 124 -27.42 10.23 19.10
N VAL A 125 -27.66 9.96 17.80
CA VAL A 125 -27.33 8.67 17.15
C VAL A 125 -25.81 8.43 17.18
N ILE A 126 -25.00 9.44 16.90
CA ILE A 126 -23.54 9.33 16.95
C ILE A 126 -23.07 9.05 18.37
N ILE A 127 -23.53 9.81 19.35
CA ILE A 127 -23.13 9.64 20.76
C ILE A 127 -23.56 8.25 21.28
N ALA A 128 -24.81 7.87 21.07
CA ALA A 128 -25.31 6.55 21.48
C ALA A 128 -24.55 5.42 20.79
N GLY A 129 -24.29 5.55 19.49
CA GLY A 129 -23.52 4.58 18.72
C GLY A 129 -22.08 4.44 19.21
N LEU A 130 -21.40 5.54 19.53
CA LEU A 130 -20.04 5.52 20.08
C LEU A 130 -19.98 4.89 21.47
N ILE A 131 -20.96 5.17 22.33
CA ILE A 131 -21.06 4.55 23.67
C ILE A 131 -21.26 3.04 23.52
N LEU A 132 -22.19 2.62 22.65
CA LEU A 132 -22.47 1.21 22.43
C LEU A 132 -21.27 0.47 21.84
N LEU A 133 -20.60 1.09 20.88
CA LEU A 133 -19.35 0.56 20.31
C LEU A 133 -18.30 0.34 21.39
N ARG A 134 -18.06 1.33 22.25
CA ARG A 134 -17.06 1.21 23.32
C ARG A 134 -17.40 0.13 24.34
N LEU A 135 -18.67 -0.01 24.69
CA LEU A 135 -19.11 -1.04 25.66
C LEU A 135 -18.90 -2.47 25.13
N ILE A 136 -19.00 -2.69 23.82
CA ILE A 136 -18.83 -4.01 23.21
C ILE A 136 -17.37 -4.22 22.79
N SER A 137 -16.73 -3.21 22.18
CA SER A 137 -15.37 -3.36 21.67
C SER A 137 -14.32 -3.50 22.77
N ALA A 138 -14.44 -2.77 23.89
CA ALA A 138 -13.40 -2.78 24.91
C ALA A 138 -13.16 -4.17 25.52
N PRO A 139 -14.16 -4.92 26.00
CA PRO A 139 -13.95 -6.28 26.52
C PRO A 139 -13.55 -7.27 25.41
N ALA A 140 -14.05 -7.08 24.19
CA ALA A 140 -13.67 -7.93 23.06
C ALA A 140 -12.18 -7.76 22.67
N ILE A 141 -11.71 -6.53 22.61
CA ILE A 141 -10.30 -6.21 22.34
C ILE A 141 -9.40 -6.83 23.41
N GLU A 142 -9.71 -6.60 24.68
CA GLU A 142 -8.94 -7.14 25.80
C GLU A 142 -8.87 -8.68 25.77
N SER A 143 -9.97 -9.36 25.46
CA SER A 143 -10.01 -10.81 25.33
C SER A 143 -9.18 -11.33 24.14
N ILE A 144 -9.19 -10.64 23.00
CA ILE A 144 -8.40 -11.01 21.82
C ILE A 144 -6.90 -10.80 22.09
N GLU A 145 -6.54 -9.67 22.66
CA GLU A 145 -5.14 -9.31 22.94
C GLU A 145 -4.51 -10.17 24.05
N ALA A 146 -5.32 -10.68 24.96
CA ALA A 146 -4.87 -11.61 26.02
C ALA A 146 -4.44 -12.97 25.47
N ILE A 147 -4.89 -13.37 24.28
CA ILE A 147 -4.53 -14.66 23.68
C ILE A 147 -3.13 -14.58 23.10
N ASN A 148 -2.18 -15.08 23.85
CA ASN A 148 -0.77 -15.15 23.47
C ASN A 148 -0.25 -13.83 22.84
N PRO A 149 -0.08 -12.77 23.63
CA PRO A 149 0.29 -11.43 23.14
C PRO A 149 1.58 -11.38 22.32
N ALA A 150 2.44 -12.40 22.48
CA ALA A 150 3.70 -12.49 21.75
C ALA A 150 3.55 -12.93 20.27
N THR A 151 2.53 -13.76 19.94
CA THR A 151 2.40 -14.39 18.63
C THR A 151 1.04 -14.21 17.96
N THR A 152 -0.07 -14.32 18.69
CA THR A 152 -1.42 -14.46 18.13
C THR A 152 -2.47 -13.49 18.71
N GLY A 153 -2.05 -12.41 19.37
CA GLY A 153 -2.96 -11.41 19.97
C GLY A 153 -3.66 -10.51 18.94
N PHE A 154 -4.17 -11.07 17.83
CA PHE A 154 -4.94 -10.38 16.79
C PHE A 154 -5.85 -11.36 16.06
N LEU A 155 -6.85 -10.84 15.35
CA LEU A 155 -7.85 -11.69 14.66
C LEU A 155 -7.30 -12.52 13.50
N GLY A 156 -6.15 -12.13 12.96
CA GLY A 156 -5.65 -12.72 11.73
C GLY A 156 -6.37 -12.19 10.48
N GLY A 157 -6.23 -12.88 9.38
CA GLY A 157 -6.80 -12.53 8.09
C GLY A 157 -7.65 -13.63 7.47
N MET A 158 -7.85 -13.57 6.17
CA MET A 158 -8.68 -14.52 5.42
C MET A 158 -7.91 -15.75 4.91
N GLY A 159 -6.57 -15.78 5.02
CA GLY A 159 -5.73 -16.86 4.47
C GLY A 159 -5.68 -16.93 2.94
N LEU A 160 -6.10 -15.88 2.24
CA LEU A 160 -6.14 -15.82 0.78
C LEU A 160 -4.74 -15.52 0.20
N PRO A 161 -4.51 -15.81 -1.11
CA PRO A 161 -3.26 -15.43 -1.76
C PRO A 161 -2.98 -13.93 -1.65
N ILE A 162 -1.74 -13.57 -1.32
CA ILE A 162 -1.37 -12.18 -1.02
C ILE A 162 -1.61 -11.20 -2.19
N LEU A 163 -1.63 -11.68 -3.43
CA LEU A 163 -1.93 -10.85 -4.60
C LEU A 163 -3.33 -10.20 -4.54
N PHE A 164 -4.31 -10.85 -3.90
CA PHE A 164 -5.62 -10.25 -3.67
C PHE A 164 -5.56 -9.03 -2.75
N SER A 165 -4.56 -8.96 -1.87
CA SER A 165 -4.38 -7.82 -0.98
C SER A 165 -4.08 -6.52 -1.73
N TRP A 166 -3.53 -6.59 -2.94
CA TRP A 166 -3.27 -5.39 -3.75
C TRP A 166 -4.56 -4.72 -4.20
N ILE A 167 -5.56 -5.53 -4.55
CA ILE A 167 -6.90 -5.04 -4.91
C ILE A 167 -7.61 -4.51 -3.65
N VAL A 168 -7.57 -5.26 -2.55
CA VAL A 168 -8.19 -4.84 -1.28
C VAL A 168 -7.52 -3.58 -0.73
N GLY A 169 -6.19 -3.47 -0.84
CA GLY A 169 -5.42 -2.28 -0.47
C GLY A 169 -5.81 -1.05 -1.27
N ALA A 170 -6.06 -1.20 -2.58
CA ALA A 170 -6.60 -0.13 -3.41
C ALA A 170 -7.99 0.33 -2.93
N PHE A 171 -8.87 -0.61 -2.56
CA PHE A 171 -10.19 -0.29 -2.02
C PHE A 171 -10.13 0.40 -0.65
N PHE A 172 -9.27 -0.05 0.26
CA PHE A 172 -9.12 0.57 1.58
C PHE A 172 -8.58 1.99 1.47
N ALA A 173 -7.51 2.18 0.71
CA ALA A 173 -6.92 3.50 0.46
C ALA A 173 -7.90 4.41 -0.30
N GLY A 174 -8.57 3.91 -1.33
CA GLY A 174 -9.59 4.64 -2.08
C GLY A 174 -10.82 4.99 -1.25
N GLY A 175 -11.28 4.06 -0.38
CA GLY A 175 -12.40 4.29 0.53
C GLY A 175 -12.10 5.40 1.55
N LEU A 176 -10.93 5.35 2.18
CA LEU A 176 -10.48 6.42 3.07
C LEU A 176 -10.34 7.75 2.31
N ALA A 177 -9.72 7.73 1.13
CA ALA A 177 -9.57 8.91 0.29
C ALA A 177 -10.92 9.52 -0.11
N TYR A 178 -11.95 8.70 -0.34
CA TYR A 178 -13.31 9.19 -0.60
C TYR A 178 -13.88 9.96 0.59
N VAL A 179 -13.70 9.44 1.81
CA VAL A 179 -14.16 10.12 3.03
C VAL A 179 -13.41 11.43 3.24
N ILE A 180 -12.08 11.37 3.17
CA ILE A 180 -11.21 12.56 3.32
C ILE A 180 -11.52 13.60 2.24
N GLY A 181 -11.62 13.16 0.99
CA GLY A 181 -11.88 14.04 -0.14
C GLY A 181 -13.20 14.78 -0.02
N LYS A 182 -14.25 14.15 0.49
CA LYS A 182 -15.53 14.85 0.76
C LYS A 182 -15.43 15.94 1.80
N ILE A 183 -14.52 15.84 2.75
CA ILE A 183 -14.34 16.80 3.84
C ILE A 183 -13.30 17.86 3.45
N ALA A 184 -12.19 17.45 2.84
CA ALA A 184 -11.02 18.28 2.68
C ALA A 184 -10.87 18.96 1.31
N LEU A 185 -11.49 18.43 0.23
CA LEU A 185 -11.34 19.03 -1.12
C LEU A 185 -11.96 20.43 -1.29
N GLY A 186 -12.72 20.92 -0.30
CA GLY A 186 -13.17 22.32 -0.25
C GLY A 186 -12.15 23.29 0.34
N LEU A 187 -11.01 22.80 0.85
CA LEU A 187 -9.96 23.60 1.43
C LEU A 187 -9.04 24.17 0.34
N ARG A 188 -8.40 25.30 0.63
CA ARG A 188 -7.30 25.81 -0.20
C ARG A 188 -6.15 24.80 -0.25
N ALA A 189 -5.37 24.82 -1.33
CA ALA A 189 -4.31 23.84 -1.59
C ALA A 189 -3.36 23.62 -0.40
N ASP A 190 -2.92 24.70 0.26
CA ASP A 190 -2.02 24.63 1.42
C ASP A 190 -2.66 23.93 2.62
N TYR A 191 -3.93 24.24 2.90
CA TYR A 191 -4.69 23.59 3.98
C TYR A 191 -5.00 22.14 3.66
N LEU A 192 -5.26 21.82 2.39
CA LEU A 192 -5.45 20.43 1.94
C LEU A 192 -4.17 19.60 2.18
N ALA A 193 -3.01 20.16 1.86
CA ALA A 193 -1.72 19.51 2.08
C ALA A 193 -1.49 19.18 3.57
N ILE A 194 -1.70 20.15 4.45
CA ILE A 194 -1.55 19.97 5.91
C ILE A 194 -2.60 18.97 6.44
N ALA A 195 -3.85 19.11 6.02
CA ALA A 195 -4.93 18.22 6.45
C ALA A 195 -4.66 16.76 6.05
N THR A 196 -4.21 16.50 4.82
CA THR A 196 -3.89 15.15 4.36
C THR A 196 -2.69 14.55 5.11
N LEU A 197 -1.68 15.37 5.44
CA LEU A 197 -0.54 14.93 6.26
C LEU A 197 -1.00 14.52 7.67
N LEU A 198 -1.78 15.36 8.34
CA LEU A 198 -2.30 15.09 9.68
C LEU A 198 -3.19 13.84 9.71
N ILE A 199 -4.06 13.68 8.71
CA ILE A 199 -4.91 12.50 8.62
C ILE A 199 -4.05 11.24 8.40
N SER A 200 -2.99 11.32 7.62
CA SER A 200 -2.03 10.24 7.45
C SER A 200 -1.38 9.81 8.77
N GLU A 201 -0.98 10.78 9.60
CA GLU A 201 -0.46 10.51 10.95
C GLU A 201 -1.50 9.84 11.84
N ILE A 202 -2.76 10.30 11.81
CA ILE A 202 -3.86 9.68 12.57
C ILE A 202 -4.07 8.22 12.14
N VAL A 203 -4.11 7.95 10.83
CA VAL A 203 -4.30 6.59 10.30
C VAL A 203 -3.18 5.66 10.78
N ILE A 204 -1.94 6.10 10.67
CA ILE A 204 -0.79 5.32 11.12
C ILE A 204 -0.81 5.14 12.64
N ALA A 205 -1.19 6.18 13.41
CA ALA A 205 -1.34 6.08 14.86
C ALA A 205 -2.41 5.04 15.24
N VAL A 206 -3.56 5.03 14.58
CA VAL A 206 -4.60 4.02 14.79
C VAL A 206 -4.05 2.62 14.52
N ILE A 207 -3.40 2.40 13.36
CA ILE A 207 -2.83 1.08 13.03
C ILE A 207 -1.76 0.64 14.05
N LYS A 208 -1.02 1.58 14.64
CA LYS A 208 0.00 1.28 15.67
C LYS A 208 -0.58 0.91 17.02
N HIS A 209 -1.73 1.46 17.38
CA HIS A 209 -2.32 1.29 18.71
C HIS A 209 -3.41 0.22 18.77
N GLU A 210 -3.90 -0.24 17.61
CA GLU A 210 -4.94 -1.27 17.52
C GLU A 210 -4.28 -2.66 17.33
N ASP A 211 -3.83 -3.27 18.45
CA ASP A 211 -3.12 -4.57 18.42
C ASP A 211 -4.01 -5.69 17.89
N TRP A 212 -5.30 -5.70 18.22
CA TRP A 212 -6.27 -6.70 17.77
C TRP A 212 -6.42 -6.78 16.23
N LEU A 213 -6.11 -5.70 15.51
CA LEU A 213 -6.26 -5.61 14.06
C LEU A 213 -5.01 -6.14 13.31
N SER A 214 -3.82 -5.70 13.73
CA SER A 214 -2.57 -5.99 13.03
C SER A 214 -1.35 -6.11 13.94
N ARG A 215 -1.55 -6.49 15.18
CA ARG A 215 -0.53 -6.56 16.25
C ARG A 215 0.16 -5.22 16.54
N GLY A 216 -0.38 -4.11 16.04
CA GLY A 216 0.13 -2.78 16.31
C GLY A 216 1.65 -2.65 16.12
N VAL A 217 2.35 -2.26 17.18
CA VAL A 217 3.82 -2.07 17.16
C VAL A 217 4.60 -3.39 17.10
N LYS A 218 3.97 -4.55 17.42
CA LYS A 218 4.65 -5.85 17.53
C LYS A 218 4.98 -6.52 16.20
N ASN A 219 4.63 -5.95 15.08
CA ASN A 219 4.83 -6.43 13.72
C ASN A 219 4.14 -7.78 13.40
N VAL A 220 3.69 -7.94 12.18
CA VAL A 220 3.21 -9.21 11.63
C VAL A 220 4.28 -9.78 10.72
N ILE A 221 4.78 -10.98 11.04
CA ILE A 221 5.86 -11.66 10.32
C ILE A 221 5.29 -12.91 9.63
N GLY A 222 5.97 -13.40 8.60
CA GLY A 222 5.64 -14.68 7.97
C GLY A 222 4.49 -14.60 6.97
N LEU A 223 4.28 -13.45 6.35
CA LEU A 223 3.33 -13.29 5.26
C LEU A 223 3.75 -14.16 4.06
N LYS A 224 2.81 -14.93 3.51
CA LYS A 224 3.07 -15.80 2.36
C LYS A 224 3.48 -14.96 1.15
N ARG A 225 4.54 -15.37 0.46
CA ARG A 225 5.05 -14.69 -0.73
C ARG A 225 4.45 -15.30 -2.00
N PRO A 226 4.21 -14.49 -3.07
CA PRO A 226 3.71 -15.00 -4.35
C PRO A 226 4.80 -15.63 -5.22
N VAL A 227 6.05 -15.58 -4.76
CA VAL A 227 7.24 -16.12 -5.42
C VAL A 227 7.79 -17.31 -4.65
N PRO A 228 8.55 -18.22 -5.28
CA PRO A 228 9.17 -19.35 -4.60
C PRO A 228 10.06 -18.90 -3.44
N TYR A 229 10.13 -19.70 -2.38
CA TYR A 229 11.07 -19.44 -1.30
C TYR A 229 12.48 -19.86 -1.71
N GLU A 230 13.48 -19.18 -1.19
CA GLU A 230 14.89 -19.48 -1.44
C GLU A 230 15.24 -20.93 -1.06
N ILE A 231 14.69 -21.42 0.06
CA ILE A 231 14.90 -22.78 0.58
C ILE A 231 14.34 -23.83 -0.39
N ASP A 232 13.16 -23.57 -0.98
CA ASP A 232 12.53 -24.48 -1.93
C ASP A 232 13.37 -24.63 -3.21
N LEU A 233 14.02 -23.56 -3.65
CA LEU A 233 14.89 -23.55 -4.82
C LEU A 233 16.21 -24.28 -4.55
N GLN A 234 16.77 -24.13 -3.36
CA GLN A 234 18.01 -24.80 -2.94
C GLN A 234 17.86 -26.32 -2.88
N GLY A 235 16.63 -26.85 -2.69
CA GLY A 235 16.32 -28.28 -2.71
C GLY A 235 16.00 -28.85 -4.09
N LYS A 236 15.87 -28.02 -5.15
CA LYS A 236 15.47 -28.48 -6.49
C LYS A 236 16.68 -28.79 -7.38
N GLU A 237 16.78 -30.01 -7.86
CA GLU A 237 17.86 -30.46 -8.73
C GLU A 237 18.02 -29.62 -10.00
N TRP A 238 16.94 -29.25 -10.67
CA TRP A 238 16.99 -28.40 -11.86
C TRP A 238 17.69 -27.06 -11.60
N PHE A 239 17.46 -26.47 -10.41
CA PHE A 239 18.06 -25.19 -10.04
C PHE A 239 19.54 -25.35 -9.72
N ILE A 240 19.90 -26.40 -8.97
CA ILE A 240 21.30 -26.73 -8.65
C ILE A 240 22.09 -26.96 -9.93
N ASN A 241 21.56 -27.75 -10.87
CA ASN A 241 22.19 -28.02 -12.17
C ASN A 241 22.35 -26.72 -13.00
N LEU A 242 21.36 -25.83 -12.96
CA LEU A 242 21.43 -24.53 -13.63
C LEU A 242 22.58 -23.70 -13.07
N VAL A 243 22.66 -23.56 -11.75
CA VAL A 243 23.73 -22.81 -11.06
C VAL A 243 25.09 -23.40 -11.34
N GLN A 244 25.21 -24.73 -11.28
CA GLN A 244 26.44 -25.47 -11.61
C GLN A 244 26.90 -25.20 -13.04
N LYS A 245 25.97 -25.20 -14.00
CA LYS A 245 26.26 -24.91 -15.41
C LYS A 245 26.75 -23.47 -15.61
N PHE A 246 26.13 -22.50 -14.97
CA PHE A 246 26.53 -21.09 -15.06
C PHE A 246 27.91 -20.82 -14.43
N HIS A 247 28.26 -21.52 -13.34
CA HIS A 247 29.51 -21.31 -12.61
C HIS A 247 30.56 -22.42 -12.88
N GLN A 248 30.38 -23.18 -13.94
CA GLN A 248 31.25 -24.29 -14.29
C GLN A 248 32.74 -23.88 -14.43
N GLY A 249 32.99 -22.68 -14.97
CA GLY A 249 34.34 -22.13 -15.11
C GLY A 249 35.03 -21.92 -13.76
N SER A 250 34.32 -21.32 -12.79
CA SER A 250 34.87 -21.05 -11.44
C SER A 250 35.01 -22.34 -10.62
N LEU A 251 34.07 -23.26 -10.74
CA LEU A 251 34.09 -24.55 -10.03
C LEU A 251 35.19 -25.51 -10.51
N ASN A 252 35.61 -25.40 -11.78
CA ASN A 252 36.69 -26.22 -12.33
C ASN A 252 38.09 -25.77 -11.91
N LEU A 253 38.23 -24.54 -11.37
CA LEU A 253 39.47 -24.02 -10.81
C LEU A 253 39.76 -24.58 -9.42
N ILE A 254 38.76 -25.14 -8.73
CA ILE A 254 38.89 -25.72 -7.41
C ILE A 254 39.24 -27.22 -7.56
N SER A 255 40.45 -27.58 -7.08
CA SER A 255 40.94 -28.95 -7.21
C SER A 255 40.43 -29.89 -6.12
N ASP A 256 40.08 -29.38 -4.95
CA ASP A 256 39.56 -30.18 -3.84
C ASP A 256 38.05 -30.40 -3.94
N ASN A 257 37.64 -31.67 -3.88
CA ASN A 257 36.22 -32.05 -3.96
C ASN A 257 35.38 -31.54 -2.81
N LEU A 258 35.93 -31.40 -1.61
CA LEU A 258 35.24 -30.86 -0.43
C LEU A 258 35.01 -29.35 -0.57
N GLU A 259 36.03 -28.60 -0.94
CA GLU A 259 35.94 -27.18 -1.22
C GLU A 259 34.97 -26.88 -2.39
N LYS A 260 34.98 -27.70 -3.43
CA LYS A 260 34.07 -27.60 -4.57
C LYS A 260 32.60 -27.74 -4.17
N GLN A 261 32.29 -28.71 -3.28
CA GLN A 261 30.95 -28.92 -2.77
C GLN A 261 30.49 -27.74 -1.88
N GLN A 262 31.38 -27.20 -1.05
CA GLN A 262 31.08 -26.03 -0.21
C GLN A 262 30.85 -24.77 -1.07
N ALA A 263 31.69 -24.53 -2.05
CA ALA A 263 31.57 -23.44 -3.01
C ALA A 263 30.25 -23.55 -3.80
N LEU A 264 29.88 -24.75 -4.26
CA LEU A 264 28.60 -24.96 -4.94
C LEU A 264 27.40 -24.64 -4.04
N LYS A 265 27.41 -25.09 -2.79
CA LYS A 265 26.33 -24.76 -1.83
C LYS A 265 26.21 -23.25 -1.62
N GLN A 266 27.30 -22.54 -1.48
CA GLN A 266 27.29 -21.10 -1.31
C GLN A 266 26.74 -20.38 -2.56
N LEU A 267 27.18 -20.79 -3.75
CA LEU A 267 26.70 -20.27 -5.03
C LEU A 267 25.19 -20.53 -5.23
N VAL A 268 24.69 -21.69 -4.79
CA VAL A 268 23.25 -22.02 -4.84
C VAL A 268 22.46 -21.10 -3.90
N ILE A 269 22.96 -20.80 -2.68
CA ILE A 269 22.32 -19.86 -1.74
C ILE A 269 22.28 -18.45 -2.32
N GLU A 270 23.39 -17.95 -2.84
CA GLU A 270 23.45 -16.61 -3.44
C GLU A 270 22.57 -16.49 -4.68
N SER A 271 22.64 -17.49 -5.57
CA SER A 271 21.84 -17.52 -6.80
C SER A 271 20.34 -17.65 -6.51
N SER A 272 19.94 -18.40 -5.48
CA SER A 272 18.52 -18.51 -5.08
C SER A 272 17.96 -17.16 -4.62
N THR A 273 18.73 -16.40 -3.86
CA THR A 273 18.35 -15.04 -3.41
C THR A 273 18.20 -14.07 -4.59
N VAL A 274 19.15 -14.12 -5.53
CA VAL A 274 19.11 -13.30 -6.76
C VAL A 274 17.90 -13.67 -7.61
N PHE A 275 17.64 -14.97 -7.79
CA PHE A 275 16.50 -15.44 -8.58
C PHE A 275 15.15 -15.01 -8.00
N VAL A 276 14.96 -15.14 -6.69
CA VAL A 276 13.73 -14.72 -6.01
C VAL A 276 13.49 -13.21 -6.18
N LYS A 277 14.54 -12.41 -6.00
CA LYS A 277 14.45 -10.94 -6.20
C LYS A 277 14.17 -10.57 -7.66
N LEU A 278 14.69 -11.34 -8.60
CA LEU A 278 14.39 -11.17 -10.02
C LEU A 278 12.92 -11.48 -10.32
N CYS A 279 12.36 -12.53 -9.70
CA CYS A 279 10.92 -12.82 -9.80
C CYS A 279 10.06 -11.67 -9.25
N PHE A 280 10.44 -11.08 -8.09
CA PHE A 280 9.76 -9.89 -7.56
C PHE A 280 9.89 -8.69 -8.51
N ALA A 281 11.09 -8.42 -9.02
CA ALA A 281 11.31 -7.34 -9.97
C ALA A 281 10.47 -7.50 -11.23
N GLY A 282 10.37 -8.71 -11.77
CA GLY A 282 9.50 -9.05 -12.90
C GLY A 282 8.02 -8.79 -12.60
N LEU A 283 7.54 -9.28 -11.45
CA LEU A 283 6.16 -9.10 -11.01
C LEU A 283 5.82 -7.61 -10.85
N PHE A 284 6.67 -6.84 -10.19
CA PHE A 284 6.46 -5.40 -9.96
C PHE A 284 6.57 -4.59 -11.26
N THR A 285 7.45 -4.99 -12.17
CA THR A 285 7.56 -4.38 -13.52
C THR A 285 6.25 -4.54 -14.29
N VAL A 286 5.63 -5.72 -14.25
CA VAL A 286 4.32 -5.95 -14.89
C VAL A 286 3.27 -4.99 -14.33
N VAL A 287 3.21 -4.82 -13.00
CA VAL A 287 2.26 -3.90 -12.35
C VAL A 287 2.52 -2.45 -12.80
N VAL A 288 3.77 -2.00 -12.78
CA VAL A 288 4.13 -0.65 -13.24
C VAL A 288 3.71 -0.44 -14.70
N ILE A 289 4.00 -1.39 -15.59
CA ILE A 289 3.61 -1.32 -17.01
C ILE A 289 2.08 -1.22 -17.16
N VAL A 290 1.33 -2.08 -16.46
CA VAL A 290 -0.14 -2.06 -16.50
C VAL A 290 -0.67 -0.71 -16.02
N LEU A 291 -0.17 -0.20 -14.90
CA LEU A 291 -0.58 1.10 -14.37
C LEU A 291 -0.21 2.24 -15.32
N LEU A 292 0.96 2.22 -15.93
CA LEU A 292 1.36 3.22 -16.94
C LEU A 292 0.43 3.20 -18.14
N ILE A 293 0.10 2.02 -18.69
CA ILE A 293 -0.81 1.89 -19.83
C ILE A 293 -2.21 2.41 -19.48
N VAL A 294 -2.76 2.00 -18.32
CA VAL A 294 -4.08 2.44 -17.85
C VAL A 294 -4.10 3.95 -17.64
N THR A 295 -3.08 4.48 -16.97
CA THR A 295 -2.95 5.93 -16.71
C THR A 295 -2.82 6.71 -18.00
N GLN A 296 -1.96 6.29 -18.93
CA GLN A 296 -1.82 6.95 -20.22
C GLN A 296 -3.15 6.97 -20.99
N LYS A 297 -3.83 5.82 -21.10
CA LYS A 297 -5.15 5.75 -21.76
C LYS A 297 -6.18 6.68 -21.12
N ALA A 298 -6.22 6.74 -19.77
CA ALA A 298 -7.09 7.64 -19.05
C ALA A 298 -6.78 9.11 -19.32
N LEU A 299 -5.50 9.48 -19.34
CA LEU A 299 -5.05 10.84 -19.52
C LEU A 299 -5.19 11.36 -20.97
N TYR A 300 -5.09 10.49 -21.97
CA TYR A 300 -5.35 10.85 -23.37
C TYR A 300 -6.83 10.84 -23.75
N SER A 301 -7.69 10.33 -22.86
CA SER A 301 -9.17 10.31 -23.06
C SER A 301 -9.77 11.73 -22.95
N PRO A 302 -11.07 11.89 -23.31
CA PRO A 302 -11.80 13.14 -23.05
C PRO A 302 -11.78 13.54 -21.57
N TRP A 303 -11.78 12.56 -20.68
CA TRP A 303 -11.70 12.79 -19.24
C TRP A 303 -10.38 13.44 -18.83
N GLY A 304 -9.26 12.94 -19.33
CA GLY A 304 -7.94 13.52 -19.03
C GLY A 304 -7.76 14.94 -19.57
N ARG A 305 -8.35 15.25 -20.73
CA ARG A 305 -8.39 16.64 -21.27
C ARG A 305 -9.19 17.57 -20.36
N MET A 306 -10.34 17.10 -19.88
CA MET A 306 -11.18 17.83 -18.93
C MET A 306 -10.41 18.11 -17.64
N MET A 307 -9.66 17.12 -17.10
CA MET A 307 -8.90 17.31 -15.87
C MET A 307 -7.81 18.38 -16.00
N ARG A 308 -7.10 18.39 -17.12
CA ARG A 308 -6.11 19.46 -17.41
C ARG A 308 -6.76 20.84 -17.50
N ALA A 309 -7.91 20.95 -18.14
CA ALA A 309 -8.66 22.19 -18.20
C ALA A 309 -9.10 22.67 -16.80
N ILE A 310 -9.53 21.76 -15.92
CA ILE A 310 -9.86 22.07 -14.53
C ILE A 310 -8.62 22.56 -13.78
N ARG A 311 -7.48 21.89 -13.92
CA ARG A 311 -6.20 22.29 -13.31
C ARG A 311 -5.77 23.69 -13.75
N ASP A 312 -5.91 23.98 -15.03
CA ASP A 312 -5.45 25.25 -15.61
C ASP A 312 -6.35 26.42 -15.20
N ASN A 313 -7.69 26.20 -15.12
CA ASN A 313 -8.64 27.21 -14.62
C ASN A 313 -9.95 26.55 -14.15
N GLU A 314 -10.09 26.42 -12.82
CA GLU A 314 -11.29 25.82 -12.19
C GLU A 314 -12.56 26.65 -12.42
N GLU A 315 -12.47 27.97 -12.37
CA GLU A 315 -13.63 28.86 -12.53
C GLU A 315 -14.18 28.76 -13.95
N ALA A 316 -13.31 28.80 -14.96
CA ALA A 316 -13.71 28.64 -16.36
C ALA A 316 -14.34 27.27 -16.61
N ALA A 317 -13.75 26.19 -16.06
CA ALA A 317 -14.30 24.84 -16.20
C ALA A 317 -15.68 24.72 -15.54
N ASN A 318 -15.88 25.33 -14.38
CA ASN A 318 -17.14 25.36 -13.68
C ASN A 318 -18.21 26.15 -14.46
N ALA A 319 -17.84 27.32 -15.02
CA ALA A 319 -18.71 28.12 -15.89
C ALA A 319 -19.17 27.35 -17.14
N MET A 320 -18.33 26.43 -17.66
CA MET A 320 -18.67 25.52 -18.76
C MET A 320 -19.50 24.29 -18.30
N GLY A 321 -20.06 24.31 -17.08
CA GLY A 321 -20.96 23.30 -16.54
C GLY A 321 -20.26 22.00 -16.08
N LYS A 322 -18.93 22.01 -15.85
CA LYS A 322 -18.21 20.86 -15.32
C LYS A 322 -18.30 20.83 -13.79
N ASN A 323 -18.59 19.66 -13.23
CA ASN A 323 -18.60 19.50 -11.77
C ASN A 323 -17.16 19.27 -11.27
N VAL A 324 -16.43 20.34 -10.99
CA VAL A 324 -15.03 20.34 -10.58
C VAL A 324 -14.84 19.51 -9.31
N VAL A 325 -15.67 19.70 -8.29
CA VAL A 325 -15.55 19.00 -7.00
C VAL A 325 -15.67 17.48 -7.17
N LYS A 326 -16.60 17.01 -8.00
CA LYS A 326 -16.75 15.57 -8.28
C LYS A 326 -15.52 15.00 -9.00
N GLN A 327 -14.94 15.76 -9.92
CA GLN A 327 -13.77 15.32 -10.67
C GLN A 327 -12.51 15.30 -9.79
N HIS A 328 -12.31 16.31 -8.96
CA HIS A 328 -11.24 16.32 -7.95
C HIS A 328 -11.36 15.13 -7.00
N LEU A 329 -12.58 14.83 -6.50
CA LEU A 329 -12.81 13.68 -5.63
C LEU A 329 -12.44 12.36 -6.33
N LEU A 330 -12.83 12.20 -7.59
CA LEU A 330 -12.53 10.98 -8.35
C LEU A 330 -11.02 10.78 -8.54
N ILE A 331 -10.30 11.83 -8.91
CA ILE A 331 -8.84 11.76 -9.07
C ILE A 331 -8.14 11.51 -7.72
N PHE A 332 -8.60 12.16 -6.65
CA PHE A 332 -8.05 11.99 -5.32
C PHE A 332 -8.19 10.53 -4.86
N VAL A 333 -9.37 9.93 -5.09
CA VAL A 333 -9.62 8.51 -4.80
C VAL A 333 -8.77 7.57 -5.65
N LEU A 334 -8.69 7.80 -6.97
CA LEU A 334 -7.93 6.94 -7.88
C LEU A 334 -6.42 6.98 -7.57
N GLY A 335 -5.86 8.17 -7.36
CA GLY A 335 -4.44 8.29 -7.02
C GLY A 335 -4.10 7.63 -5.69
N SER A 336 -4.94 7.83 -4.67
CA SER A 336 -4.76 7.18 -3.36
C SER A 336 -4.95 5.66 -3.43
N ALA A 337 -5.85 5.15 -4.27
CA ALA A 337 -6.02 3.71 -4.49
C ALA A 337 -4.75 3.08 -5.09
N ILE A 338 -4.11 3.75 -6.06
CA ILE A 338 -2.83 3.30 -6.62
C ILE A 338 -1.73 3.28 -5.54
N VAL A 339 -1.68 4.29 -4.68
CA VAL A 339 -0.75 4.30 -3.54
C VAL A 339 -1.02 3.13 -2.59
N GLY A 340 -2.29 2.76 -2.37
CA GLY A 340 -2.66 1.58 -1.59
C GLY A 340 -2.13 0.27 -2.19
N ILE A 341 -2.14 0.13 -3.52
CA ILE A 341 -1.50 -1.02 -4.20
C ILE A 341 -0.01 -1.08 -3.86
N ALA A 342 0.70 0.04 -3.96
CA ALA A 342 2.12 0.10 -3.64
C ALA A 342 2.43 -0.27 -2.19
N GLY A 343 1.55 0.10 -1.25
CA GLY A 343 1.66 -0.31 0.16
C GLY A 343 1.54 -1.82 0.36
N ALA A 344 0.60 -2.46 -0.32
CA ALA A 344 0.46 -3.90 -0.30
C ALA A 344 1.64 -4.62 -1.00
N MET A 345 2.17 -4.06 -2.10
CA MET A 345 3.38 -4.55 -2.77
C MET A 345 4.61 -4.48 -1.84
N MET A 346 4.76 -3.40 -1.07
CA MET A 346 5.87 -3.22 -0.13
C MET A 346 5.85 -4.32 0.94
N VAL A 347 4.70 -4.56 1.56
CA VAL A 347 4.54 -5.62 2.56
C VAL A 347 4.72 -7.02 1.96
N THR A 348 4.28 -7.22 0.71
CA THR A 348 4.50 -8.47 -0.03
C THR A 348 6.00 -8.75 -0.26
N TYR A 349 6.77 -7.71 -0.55
CA TYR A 349 8.22 -7.80 -0.76
C TYR A 349 8.97 -8.07 0.53
N ASP A 350 8.67 -7.29 1.58
CA ASP A 350 9.34 -7.41 2.88
C ASP A 350 8.96 -8.73 3.61
N GLY A 351 7.78 -9.30 3.31
CA GLY A 351 7.24 -10.49 3.99
C GLY A 351 6.84 -10.21 5.44
N LEU A 352 6.79 -8.92 5.82
CA LEU A 352 6.42 -8.46 7.15
C LEU A 352 5.69 -7.12 7.09
N PHE A 353 4.79 -6.90 8.05
CA PHE A 353 4.10 -5.62 8.21
C PHE A 353 4.56 -4.95 9.50
N THR A 354 5.15 -3.76 9.35
CA THR A 354 5.70 -2.98 10.46
C THR A 354 5.09 -1.57 10.46
N PRO A 355 4.03 -1.32 11.23
CA PRO A 355 3.39 0.01 11.28
C PRO A 355 4.36 1.12 11.71
N GLY A 356 5.37 0.80 12.52
CA GLY A 356 6.41 1.74 12.95
C GLY A 356 7.34 2.25 11.85
N SER A 357 7.45 1.55 10.73
CA SER A 357 8.30 1.95 9.59
C SER A 357 7.68 3.06 8.74
N TYR A 358 6.35 3.19 8.77
CA TYR A 358 5.65 4.24 8.02
C TYR A 358 5.86 5.59 8.71
N ARG A 359 6.74 6.41 8.15
CA ARG A 359 7.02 7.77 8.62
C ARG A 359 6.49 8.76 7.60
N PRO A 360 5.31 9.39 7.82
CA PRO A 360 4.63 10.23 6.83
C PRO A 360 5.52 11.32 6.28
N MET A 361 6.17 12.09 7.13
CA MET A 361 6.95 13.23 6.69
C MET A 361 8.12 12.81 5.79
N ARG A 362 8.94 11.85 6.20
CA ARG A 362 10.16 11.47 5.47
C ARG A 362 9.86 10.85 4.10
N TYR A 363 8.99 9.85 4.06
CA TYR A 363 8.74 9.10 2.81
C TYR A 363 7.82 9.85 1.86
N THR A 364 6.88 10.62 2.37
CA THR A 364 6.03 11.48 1.51
C THR A 364 6.88 12.48 0.74
N PHE A 365 7.83 13.16 1.40
CA PHE A 365 8.72 14.08 0.70
C PHE A 365 9.61 13.39 -0.33
N LEU A 366 10.11 12.19 -0.07
CA LEU A 366 10.84 11.42 -1.08
C LEU A 366 10.00 11.16 -2.33
N ILE A 367 8.75 10.76 -2.16
CA ILE A 367 7.84 10.55 -3.31
C ILE A 367 7.56 11.88 -4.05
N TRP A 368 7.39 12.97 -3.31
CA TRP A 368 7.18 14.29 -3.93
C TRP A 368 8.38 14.75 -4.74
N VAL A 369 9.60 14.53 -4.27
CA VAL A 369 10.82 14.81 -5.06
C VAL A 369 10.85 14.01 -6.38
N MET A 370 10.26 12.82 -6.40
CA MET A 370 10.15 12.02 -7.64
C MET A 370 9.04 12.52 -8.58
N VAL A 371 8.04 13.25 -8.07
CA VAL A 371 6.91 13.78 -8.86
C VAL A 371 7.26 15.12 -9.52
N ILE A 372 8.03 15.97 -8.86
CA ILE A 372 8.46 17.30 -9.31
C ILE A 372 9.59 17.18 -10.32
#